data_8b33f20b65fc411bd47af4a91fe4afa0
#
_entry.id   8b33f20b65fc411bd47af4a91fe4afa0
#
_cell.length_a   1.000
_cell.length_b   1.000
_cell.length_c   1.000
_cell.angle_alpha   90.00
_cell.angle_beta   90.00
_cell.angle_gamma   90.00
#
_symmetry.space_group_name_H-M   'P 1'
#
loop_
_entity.id
_entity.type
_entity.pdbx_description
1 polymer ?
#
loop_
_entity_poly.entity_id
_entity_poly.type
_entity_poly.pdbx_seq_one_letter_code
_entity_poly.pdbx_strand_id
1 'polypeptide(L)'
;MDKNHPSNVVPVYAPVSGVIVAQNVTNAAAAGVTLSGSATAFTIADLSTVWVICDVYENDIAKLQLGQPAKIVFNAFPDRPLTGRVSDIGPILDPSLRTAKVRVEVANPGFLKLGMFATATFTSKNKESHAVVPAEAVLHLHDRDWVFVPAGGNQFRRTEVRASKMLDGNRQEILSGIAAGQQIVGNALLLETAGNQ
;
A
#
# COMPACT_ATOMS: atom_id res chain seq x y z
N MET A 1 -14.87 69.04 -4.04
CA MET A 1 -13.81 68.06 -3.86
C MET A 1 -13.86 67.56 -2.40
N ASP A 2 -14.61 66.52 -2.15
CA ASP A 2 -14.81 65.98 -0.81
C ASP A 2 -13.68 65.03 -0.44
N LYS A 3 -12.80 65.49 0.44
CA LYS A 3 -11.55 64.78 0.85
C LYS A 3 -11.70 64.00 2.15
N ASN A 4 -12.90 63.56 2.53
CA ASN A 4 -13.07 62.93 3.85
C ASN A 4 -14.08 61.78 3.81
N HIS A 5 -13.86 60.78 2.95
CA HIS A 5 -14.38 59.46 3.22
C HIS A 5 -13.21 58.57 3.61
N PRO A 6 -13.04 58.29 4.94
CA PRO A 6 -12.11 57.27 5.33
C PRO A 6 -12.58 55.96 4.67
N SER A 7 -11.74 55.42 3.83
CA SER A 7 -12.01 54.09 3.28
C SER A 7 -12.06 53.09 4.47
N ASN A 8 -13.24 52.64 4.83
CA ASN A 8 -13.47 51.62 5.87
C ASN A 8 -12.95 50.25 5.43
N VAL A 9 -11.91 50.25 4.58
CA VAL A 9 -11.29 49.00 4.13
C VAL A 9 -10.12 48.69 5.05
N VAL A 10 -10.28 47.66 5.84
CA VAL A 10 -9.19 47.13 6.68
C VAL A 10 -8.53 45.96 5.91
N PRO A 11 -7.27 46.15 5.47
CA PRO A 11 -6.56 45.08 4.81
C PRO A 11 -6.24 43.96 5.82
N VAL A 12 -6.59 42.71 5.46
CA VAL A 12 -6.20 41.49 6.20
C VAL A 12 -5.15 40.76 5.38
N TYR A 13 -3.98 40.61 5.94
CA TYR A 13 -2.85 39.94 5.27
C TYR A 13 -2.78 38.46 5.68
N ALA A 14 -2.38 37.60 4.73
CA ALA A 14 -2.10 36.22 5.00
C ALA A 14 -0.83 36.12 5.90
N PRO A 15 -0.90 35.41 7.04
CA PRO A 15 0.25 35.29 7.95
C PRO A 15 1.33 34.33 7.42
N VAL A 16 0.99 33.49 6.43
CA VAL A 16 1.88 32.49 5.82
C VAL A 16 1.70 32.47 4.31
N SER A 17 2.73 32.05 3.58
CA SER A 17 2.66 31.79 2.15
C SER A 17 2.00 30.42 1.91
N GLY A 18 1.20 30.30 0.86
CA GLY A 18 0.53 29.04 0.53
C GLY A 18 -0.58 29.24 -0.51
N VAL A 19 -1.37 28.21 -0.67
CA VAL A 19 -2.54 28.18 -1.56
C VAL A 19 -3.81 28.24 -0.72
N ILE A 20 -4.78 29.06 -1.14
CA ILE A 20 -6.11 29.09 -0.51
C ILE A 20 -6.83 27.80 -0.88
N VAL A 21 -7.07 26.94 0.13
CA VAL A 21 -7.75 25.64 -0.04
C VAL A 21 -9.22 25.70 0.36
N ALA A 22 -9.63 26.71 1.13
CA ALA A 22 -11.04 26.98 1.45
C ALA A 22 -11.28 28.47 1.59
N GLN A 23 -12.43 28.93 1.09
CA GLN A 23 -12.92 30.30 1.21
C GLN A 23 -14.36 30.25 1.71
N ASN A 24 -14.60 30.83 2.90
CA ASN A 24 -15.90 30.82 3.57
C ASN A 24 -16.56 32.22 3.57
N VAL A 25 -15.93 33.20 2.95
CA VAL A 25 -16.46 34.57 2.80
C VAL A 25 -16.83 34.86 1.36
N THR A 26 -18.01 35.42 1.18
CA THR A 26 -18.49 35.93 -0.11
C THR A 26 -18.55 37.47 -0.07
N ASN A 27 -18.59 38.11 -1.22
CA ASN A 27 -18.75 39.60 -1.31
C ASN A 27 -19.97 40.12 -0.58
N ALA A 28 -21.00 39.28 -0.35
CA ALA A 28 -22.18 39.64 0.41
C ALA A 28 -21.90 39.73 1.94
N ALA A 29 -20.91 39.03 2.44
CA ALA A 29 -20.48 39.10 3.85
C ALA A 29 -19.82 40.48 4.14
N ALA A 30 -19.30 41.18 3.16
CA ALA A 30 -18.74 42.51 3.30
C ALA A 30 -19.81 43.58 3.57
N ALA A 31 -21.09 43.27 3.38
CA ALA A 31 -22.24 44.20 3.58
C ALA A 31 -22.80 44.15 5.01
N GLY A 32 -21.99 43.83 6.04
CA GLY A 32 -22.39 44.02 7.44
C GLY A 32 -22.90 42.76 8.16
N VAL A 33 -22.64 41.56 7.62
CA VAL A 33 -22.87 40.34 8.39
C VAL A 33 -21.72 40.18 9.36
N THR A 34 -21.96 40.40 10.64
CA THR A 34 -21.05 40.11 11.72
C THR A 34 -20.78 38.60 11.70
N LEU A 35 -19.51 38.20 11.55
CA LEU A 35 -19.04 36.83 11.75
C LEU A 35 -19.19 36.47 13.24
N SER A 36 -20.41 36.20 13.66
CA SER A 36 -20.71 35.69 15.01
C SER A 36 -20.39 34.22 15.04
N GLY A 37 -19.18 33.90 15.44
CA GLY A 37 -18.69 32.54 15.56
C GLY A 37 -17.35 32.38 14.84
N SER A 38 -16.53 31.46 15.27
CA SER A 38 -15.18 31.14 14.76
C SER A 38 -15.16 30.70 13.27
N ALA A 39 -15.74 31.48 12.39
CA ALA A 39 -15.73 31.21 10.96
C ALA A 39 -14.34 31.59 10.40
N THR A 40 -13.54 30.59 10.10
CA THR A 40 -12.31 30.76 9.32
C THR A 40 -12.68 31.33 7.97
N ALA A 41 -12.27 32.58 7.69
CA ALA A 41 -12.58 33.27 6.43
C ALA A 41 -11.88 32.58 5.24
N PHE A 42 -10.62 32.24 5.42
CA PHE A 42 -9.79 31.53 4.45
C PHE A 42 -8.95 30.47 5.15
N THR A 43 -8.75 29.34 4.48
CA THR A 43 -7.76 28.35 4.88
C THR A 43 -6.62 28.36 3.87
N ILE A 44 -5.41 28.61 4.34
CA ILE A 44 -4.18 28.62 3.53
C ILE A 44 -3.36 27.40 3.92
N ALA A 45 -2.91 26.62 2.93
CA ALA A 45 -2.09 25.43 3.14
C ALA A 45 -0.88 25.44 2.22
N ASP A 46 0.23 24.92 2.72
CA ASP A 46 1.37 24.52 1.90
C ASP A 46 1.06 23.16 1.26
N LEU A 47 1.04 23.13 -0.05
CA LEU A 47 0.78 21.92 -0.83
C LEU A 47 2.05 21.32 -1.44
N SER A 48 3.24 21.74 -1.04
CA SER A 48 4.51 21.18 -1.51
C SER A 48 4.66 19.70 -1.16
N THR A 49 4.06 19.29 -0.05
CA THR A 49 3.98 17.91 0.41
C THR A 49 2.53 17.58 0.73
N VAL A 50 2.09 16.41 0.31
CA VAL A 50 0.74 15.90 0.59
C VAL A 50 0.81 14.56 1.30
N TRP A 51 -0.23 14.25 2.05
CA TRP A 51 -0.40 12.98 2.71
C TRP A 51 -1.41 12.11 1.97
N VAL A 52 -0.99 10.91 1.64
CA VAL A 52 -1.89 9.86 1.15
C VAL A 52 -2.25 8.99 2.34
N ILE A 53 -3.54 8.98 2.67
CA ILE A 53 -4.08 8.16 3.76
C ILE A 53 -4.54 6.84 3.17
N CYS A 54 -3.91 5.75 3.58
CA CYS A 54 -4.20 4.40 3.12
C CYS A 54 -4.90 3.60 4.22
N ASP A 55 -5.89 2.82 3.84
CA ASP A 55 -6.51 1.83 4.71
C ASP A 55 -5.78 0.50 4.53
N VAL A 56 -5.08 0.05 5.57
CA VAL A 56 -4.30 -1.19 5.54
C VAL A 56 -4.92 -2.21 6.47
N TYR A 57 -5.15 -3.41 5.96
CA TYR A 57 -5.73 -4.50 6.76
C TYR A 57 -4.82 -4.95 7.89
N GLU A 58 -5.43 -5.37 8.99
CA GLU A 58 -4.76 -5.84 10.22
C GLU A 58 -3.64 -6.86 9.92
N ASN A 59 -3.90 -7.82 9.03
CA ASN A 59 -2.95 -8.88 8.67
C ASN A 59 -1.69 -8.36 7.95
N ASP A 60 -1.73 -7.15 7.40
CA ASP A 60 -0.62 -6.57 6.64
C ASP A 60 0.13 -5.49 7.41
N ILE A 61 -0.43 -5.01 8.53
CA ILE A 61 0.20 -3.95 9.36
C ILE A 61 1.57 -4.37 9.85
N ALA A 62 1.72 -5.63 10.31
CA ALA A 62 2.98 -6.16 10.80
C ALA A 62 4.12 -6.16 9.75
N LYS A 63 3.76 -6.07 8.46
CA LYS A 63 4.70 -6.03 7.34
C LYS A 63 5.16 -4.61 7.01
N LEU A 64 4.52 -3.59 7.62
CA LEU A 64 4.83 -2.18 7.39
C LEU A 64 5.81 -1.65 8.44
N GLN A 65 6.62 -0.70 8.01
CA GLN A 65 7.57 0.01 8.87
C GLN A 65 7.58 1.50 8.57
N LEU A 66 7.79 2.32 9.59
CA LEU A 66 8.02 3.76 9.42
C LEU A 66 9.22 3.99 8.50
N GLY A 67 9.11 4.99 7.62
CA GLY A 67 10.13 5.30 6.61
C GLY A 67 10.15 4.35 5.39
N GLN A 68 9.32 3.30 5.37
CA GLN A 68 9.25 2.37 4.24
C GLN A 68 8.79 3.10 2.97
N PRO A 69 9.46 2.87 1.82
CA PRO A 69 9.04 3.46 0.56
C PRO A 69 7.74 2.81 0.08
N ALA A 70 6.86 3.63 -0.50
CA ALA A 70 5.65 3.20 -1.15
C ALA A 70 5.56 3.81 -2.56
N LYS A 71 5.16 3.02 -3.54
CA LYS A 71 4.82 3.49 -4.87
C LYS A 71 3.37 3.94 -4.86
N ILE A 72 3.13 5.20 -5.23
CA ILE A 72 1.81 5.81 -5.23
C ILE A 72 1.39 6.07 -6.68
N VAL A 73 0.23 5.59 -7.05
CA VAL A 73 -0.39 5.82 -8.36
C VAL A 73 -1.73 6.51 -8.14
N PHE A 74 -1.86 7.74 -8.63
CA PHE A 74 -3.11 8.50 -8.57
C PHE A 74 -4.00 8.11 -9.75
N ASN A 75 -5.29 7.92 -9.49
CA ASN A 75 -6.25 7.53 -10.53
C ASN A 75 -6.34 8.55 -11.66
N ALA A 76 -6.13 9.84 -11.34
CA ALA A 76 -6.12 10.91 -12.33
C ALA A 76 -4.84 10.92 -13.20
N PHE A 77 -3.75 10.26 -12.76
CA PHE A 77 -2.44 10.26 -13.43
C PHE A 77 -1.78 8.87 -13.34
N PRO A 78 -2.35 7.84 -14.00
CA PRO A 78 -1.87 6.47 -13.89
C PRO A 78 -0.44 6.29 -14.42
N ASP A 79 -0.06 7.08 -15.42
CA ASP A 79 1.26 7.01 -16.06
C ASP A 79 2.36 7.77 -15.30
N ARG A 80 2.02 8.40 -14.17
CA ARG A 80 2.94 9.19 -13.36
C ARG A 80 3.02 8.68 -11.93
N PRO A 81 3.60 7.49 -11.70
CA PRO A 81 3.77 6.98 -10.36
C PRO A 81 4.73 7.87 -9.57
N LEU A 82 4.39 8.16 -8.32
CA LEU A 82 5.23 8.87 -7.37
C LEU A 82 5.73 7.91 -6.31
N THR A 83 6.81 8.29 -5.64
CA THR A 83 7.33 7.57 -4.49
C THR A 83 7.08 8.40 -3.24
N GLY A 84 6.43 7.77 -2.26
CA GLY A 84 6.24 8.32 -0.92
C GLY A 84 6.96 7.50 0.13
N ARG A 85 6.86 7.94 1.39
CA ARG A 85 7.37 7.22 2.56
C ARG A 85 6.30 7.14 3.63
N VAL A 86 6.21 5.99 4.30
CA VAL A 86 5.35 5.82 5.46
C VAL A 86 5.83 6.76 6.57
N SER A 87 5.00 7.74 6.92
CA SER A 87 5.32 8.72 7.96
C SER A 87 4.61 8.42 9.28
N ASP A 88 3.50 7.66 9.23
CA ASP A 88 2.75 7.30 10.41
C ASP A 88 1.92 6.03 10.16
N ILE A 89 1.78 5.22 11.22
CA ILE A 89 0.90 4.04 11.24
C ILE A 89 -0.04 4.25 12.43
N GLY A 90 -1.31 4.51 12.14
CA GLY A 90 -2.31 4.82 13.14
C GLY A 90 -2.43 3.71 14.19
N PRO A 91 -2.53 4.06 15.49
CA PRO A 91 -2.60 3.09 16.58
C PRO A 91 -3.99 2.47 16.75
N ILE A 92 -4.99 2.94 16.00
CA ILE A 92 -6.39 2.53 16.15
C ILE A 92 -6.84 1.82 14.88
N LEU A 93 -7.44 0.65 15.05
CA LEU A 93 -8.11 -0.08 13.99
C LEU A 93 -9.57 0.37 13.86
N ASP A 94 -10.04 0.54 12.64
CA ASP A 94 -11.46 0.64 12.36
C ASP A 94 -12.10 -0.74 12.60
N PRO A 95 -13.02 -0.88 13.55
CA PRO A 95 -13.59 -2.18 13.88
C PRO A 95 -14.51 -2.77 12.80
N SER A 96 -15.04 -1.92 11.93
CA SER A 96 -15.96 -2.32 10.85
C SER A 96 -15.19 -2.86 9.64
N LEU A 97 -14.07 -2.20 9.30
CA LEU A 97 -13.26 -2.53 8.13
C LEU A 97 -12.03 -3.39 8.47
N ARG A 98 -11.68 -3.50 9.75
CA ARG A 98 -10.45 -4.15 10.22
C ARG A 98 -9.19 -3.56 9.57
N THR A 99 -9.16 -2.23 9.41
CA THR A 99 -8.05 -1.50 8.80
C THR A 99 -7.47 -0.46 9.75
N ALA A 100 -6.17 -0.20 9.64
CA ALA A 100 -5.52 0.95 10.24
C ALA A 100 -5.26 2.03 9.18
N LYS A 101 -5.31 3.29 9.60
CA LYS A 101 -4.92 4.41 8.76
C LYS A 101 -3.39 4.53 8.73
N VAL A 102 -2.83 4.40 7.55
CA VAL A 102 -1.39 4.58 7.32
C VAL A 102 -1.19 5.84 6.50
N ARG A 103 -0.36 6.75 7.00
CA ARG A 103 -0.04 8.00 6.33
C ARG A 103 1.26 7.86 5.54
N VAL A 104 1.18 8.13 4.25
CA VAL A 104 2.32 8.16 3.35
C VAL A 104 2.55 9.60 2.91
N GLU A 105 3.73 10.11 3.15
CA GLU A 105 4.14 11.45 2.74
C GLU A 105 4.69 11.42 1.32
N VAL A 106 4.18 12.31 0.47
CA VAL A 106 4.51 12.40 -0.96
C VAL A 106 4.81 13.84 -1.32
N ALA A 107 5.96 14.09 -1.94
CA ALA A 107 6.27 15.39 -2.52
C ALA A 107 5.31 15.68 -3.68
N ASN A 108 4.70 16.86 -3.69
CA ASN A 108 3.77 17.27 -4.74
C ASN A 108 4.52 18.00 -5.87
N PRO A 109 4.58 17.43 -7.08
CA PRO A 109 5.18 18.11 -8.23
C PRO A 109 4.36 19.29 -8.76
N GLY A 110 3.29 19.71 -8.06
CA GLY A 110 2.44 20.84 -8.41
C GLY A 110 1.12 20.46 -9.09
N PHE A 111 0.89 19.21 -9.44
CA PHE A 111 -0.37 18.78 -10.07
C PHE A 111 -1.31 18.00 -9.14
N LEU A 112 -0.85 17.60 -7.95
CA LEU A 112 -1.70 16.90 -7.00
C LEU A 112 -2.67 17.90 -6.32
N LYS A 113 -3.90 17.44 -6.16
CA LYS A 113 -4.96 18.18 -5.46
C LYS A 113 -5.47 17.38 -4.28
N LEU A 114 -5.86 18.06 -3.23
CA LEU A 114 -6.51 17.42 -2.09
C LEU A 114 -7.80 16.72 -2.53
N GLY A 115 -8.06 15.54 -1.92
CA GLY A 115 -9.24 14.72 -2.27
C GLY A 115 -9.04 13.79 -3.47
N MET A 116 -7.86 13.74 -4.09
CA MET A 116 -7.57 12.75 -5.13
C MET A 116 -7.47 11.35 -4.55
N PHE A 117 -7.98 10.35 -5.29
CA PHE A 117 -7.80 8.95 -4.97
C PHE A 117 -6.50 8.41 -5.53
N ALA A 118 -5.85 7.56 -4.75
CA ALA A 118 -4.59 6.92 -5.12
C ALA A 118 -4.53 5.48 -4.60
N THR A 119 -3.72 4.67 -5.28
CA THR A 119 -3.33 3.34 -4.82
C THR A 119 -1.89 3.38 -4.35
N ALA A 120 -1.64 2.89 -3.13
CA ALA A 120 -0.31 2.73 -2.57
C ALA A 120 0.13 1.27 -2.63
N THR A 121 1.31 1.03 -3.18
CA THR A 121 1.95 -0.30 -3.20
C THR A 121 3.17 -0.27 -2.30
N PHE A 122 3.14 -1.07 -1.25
CA PHE A 122 4.24 -1.23 -0.31
C PHE A 122 5.07 -2.45 -0.69
N THR A 123 6.39 -2.29 -0.77
CA THR A 123 7.30 -3.41 -1.00
C THR A 123 7.89 -3.85 0.32
N SER A 124 7.61 -5.08 0.75
CA SER A 124 8.21 -5.63 1.97
C SER A 124 9.72 -5.71 1.85
N LYS A 125 10.43 -5.35 2.92
CA LYS A 125 11.88 -5.56 3.03
C LYS A 125 12.23 -7.01 3.34
N ASN A 126 11.31 -7.74 3.95
CA ASN A 126 11.48 -9.17 4.20
C ASN A 126 11.30 -9.91 2.88
N LYS A 127 12.39 -10.18 2.22
CA LYS A 127 12.43 -11.11 1.09
C LYS A 127 12.37 -12.51 1.68
N GLU A 128 11.18 -13.06 1.80
CA GLU A 128 11.04 -14.49 1.99
C GLU A 128 11.42 -15.17 0.68
N SER A 129 12.48 -15.97 0.71
CA SER A 129 12.91 -16.76 -0.44
C SER A 129 12.26 -18.12 -0.35
N HIS A 130 11.31 -18.39 -1.22
CA HIS A 130 10.65 -19.68 -1.30
C HIS A 130 11.19 -20.49 -2.47
N ALA A 131 11.23 -21.82 -2.30
CA ALA A 131 11.57 -22.71 -3.40
C ALA A 131 10.45 -22.68 -4.44
N VAL A 132 10.84 -22.70 -5.71
CA VAL A 132 9.89 -22.77 -6.84
C VAL A 132 10.20 -24.06 -7.59
N VAL A 133 9.18 -24.91 -7.74
CA VAL A 133 9.29 -26.23 -8.36
C VAL A 133 8.30 -26.34 -9.53
N PRO A 134 8.51 -27.27 -10.48
CA PRO A 134 7.48 -27.60 -11.45
C PRO A 134 6.20 -28.08 -10.73
N ALA A 135 5.03 -27.69 -11.20
CA ALA A 135 3.77 -28.11 -10.57
C ALA A 135 3.59 -29.63 -10.56
N GLU A 136 4.12 -30.33 -11.58
CA GLU A 136 4.11 -31.78 -11.71
C GLU A 136 4.98 -32.49 -10.64
N ALA A 137 5.89 -31.76 -9.99
CA ALA A 137 6.71 -32.29 -8.90
C ALA A 137 5.96 -32.33 -7.56
N VAL A 138 4.80 -31.67 -7.46
CA VAL A 138 3.99 -31.66 -6.25
C VAL A 138 2.82 -32.62 -6.40
N LEU A 139 2.72 -33.54 -5.46
CA LEU A 139 1.64 -34.51 -5.39
C LEU A 139 0.66 -34.09 -4.30
N HIS A 140 -0.58 -33.79 -4.69
CA HIS A 140 -1.66 -33.44 -3.77
C HIS A 140 -2.42 -34.69 -3.34
N LEU A 141 -2.27 -35.10 -2.10
CA LEU A 141 -2.96 -36.28 -1.53
C LEU A 141 -3.53 -35.96 -0.15
N HIS A 142 -4.82 -36.22 0.04
CA HIS A 142 -5.51 -36.11 1.34
C HIS A 142 -5.25 -34.78 2.05
N ASP A 143 -5.51 -33.67 1.37
CA ASP A 143 -5.32 -32.30 1.85
C ASP A 143 -3.88 -31.93 2.26
N ARG A 144 -2.90 -32.70 1.76
CA ARG A 144 -1.47 -32.46 1.97
C ARG A 144 -0.72 -32.49 0.66
N ASP A 145 0.37 -31.71 0.64
CA ASP A 145 1.27 -31.62 -0.50
C ASP A 145 2.54 -32.41 -0.23
N TRP A 146 2.99 -33.14 -1.24
CA TRP A 146 4.16 -33.99 -1.13
C TRP A 146 5.08 -33.79 -2.31
N VAL A 147 6.38 -33.90 -2.05
CA VAL A 147 7.41 -34.00 -3.08
C VAL A 147 8.28 -35.23 -2.83
N PHE A 148 8.90 -35.78 -3.85
CA PHE A 148 9.85 -36.87 -3.74
C PHE A 148 11.27 -36.30 -3.80
N VAL A 149 12.07 -36.63 -2.78
CA VAL A 149 13.46 -36.24 -2.63
C VAL A 149 14.33 -37.50 -2.79
N PRO A 150 15.38 -37.48 -3.62
CA PRO A 150 16.33 -38.61 -3.71
C PRO A 150 16.93 -38.94 -2.36
N ALA A 151 16.91 -40.24 -1.98
CA ALA A 151 17.46 -40.77 -0.71
C ALA A 151 18.72 -41.58 -0.92
N GLY A 152 19.22 -41.70 -2.16
CA GLY A 152 20.36 -42.53 -2.55
C GLY A 152 19.95 -43.90 -3.08
N GLY A 153 20.77 -44.56 -3.90
CA GLY A 153 20.56 -45.93 -4.36
C GLY A 153 19.25 -46.17 -5.12
N ASN A 154 18.81 -45.25 -5.93
CA ASN A 154 17.51 -45.29 -6.66
C ASN A 154 16.28 -45.29 -5.74
N GLN A 155 16.45 -44.84 -4.50
CA GLN A 155 15.34 -44.69 -3.53
C GLN A 155 14.93 -43.22 -3.44
N PHE A 156 13.63 -43.01 -3.24
CA PHE A 156 13.02 -41.68 -3.11
C PHE A 156 12.21 -41.63 -1.81
N ARG A 157 12.40 -40.54 -1.06
CA ARG A 157 11.64 -40.31 0.16
C ARG A 157 10.55 -39.31 -0.10
N ARG A 158 9.33 -39.62 0.24
CA ARG A 158 8.19 -38.69 0.21
C ARG A 158 8.35 -37.70 1.37
N THR A 159 8.38 -36.44 1.05
CA THR A 159 8.55 -35.34 2.00
C THR A 159 7.32 -34.43 1.92
N GLU A 160 6.71 -34.18 3.07
CA GLU A 160 5.58 -33.26 3.17
C GLU A 160 6.06 -31.83 2.96
N VAL A 161 5.36 -31.08 2.13
CA VAL A 161 5.64 -29.69 1.84
C VAL A 161 4.37 -28.86 1.99
N ARG A 162 4.54 -27.57 2.18
CA ARG A 162 3.43 -26.62 2.13
C ARG A 162 3.52 -25.84 0.82
N ALA A 163 2.73 -26.23 -0.15
CA ALA A 163 2.62 -25.53 -1.40
C ALA A 163 1.75 -24.27 -1.25
N SER A 164 2.05 -23.24 -2.03
CA SER A 164 1.33 -21.97 -2.08
C SER A 164 0.70 -21.79 -3.47
N LYS A 165 0.76 -20.57 -3.98
CA LYS A 165 0.15 -20.21 -5.26
C LYS A 165 0.88 -20.81 -6.45
N MET A 166 0.11 -21.09 -7.50
CA MET A 166 0.66 -21.35 -8.83
C MET A 166 1.25 -20.07 -9.41
N LEU A 167 2.43 -20.21 -10.01
CA LEU A 167 3.13 -19.14 -10.73
C LEU A 167 3.05 -19.39 -12.24
N ASP A 168 3.35 -18.35 -13.01
CA ASP A 168 3.42 -18.46 -14.47
C ASP A 168 4.43 -19.53 -14.91
N GLY A 169 4.12 -20.24 -16.01
CA GLY A 169 4.99 -21.30 -16.56
C GLY A 169 4.86 -22.64 -15.82
N ASN A 170 3.69 -22.99 -15.31
CA ASN A 170 3.40 -24.28 -14.66
C ASN A 170 4.34 -24.57 -13.48
N ARG A 171 4.61 -23.55 -12.68
CA ARG A 171 5.48 -23.62 -11.49
C ARG A 171 4.66 -23.38 -10.23
N GLN A 172 5.08 -23.99 -9.14
CA GLN A 172 4.45 -23.85 -7.83
C GLN A 172 5.45 -23.40 -6.79
N GLU A 173 5.04 -22.42 -5.98
CA GLU A 173 5.80 -21.93 -4.85
C GLU A 173 5.65 -22.87 -3.66
N ILE A 174 6.75 -23.20 -2.99
CA ILE A 174 6.80 -24.04 -1.79
C ILE A 174 7.24 -23.19 -0.60
N LEU A 175 6.35 -23.01 0.36
CA LEU A 175 6.59 -22.19 1.55
C LEU A 175 7.49 -22.89 2.58
N SER A 176 7.41 -24.22 2.69
CA SER A 176 8.19 -25.01 3.63
C SER A 176 8.25 -26.48 3.25
N GLY A 177 9.20 -27.21 3.82
CA GLY A 177 9.38 -28.67 3.65
C GLY A 177 10.60 -29.04 2.82
N ILE A 178 11.10 -28.15 1.95
CA ILE A 178 12.35 -28.34 1.20
C ILE A 178 13.25 -27.11 1.31
N ALA A 179 14.56 -27.35 1.19
CA ALA A 179 15.55 -26.27 1.18
C ALA A 179 15.78 -25.74 -0.25
N ALA A 180 16.23 -24.48 -0.35
CA ALA A 180 16.64 -23.90 -1.63
C ALA A 180 17.81 -24.70 -2.22
N GLY A 181 17.70 -25.06 -3.51
CA GLY A 181 18.72 -25.89 -4.20
C GLY A 181 18.64 -27.39 -3.92
N GLN A 182 17.68 -27.85 -3.13
CA GLN A 182 17.48 -29.28 -2.89
C GLN A 182 16.97 -29.96 -4.16
N GLN A 183 17.56 -31.11 -4.50
CA GLN A 183 17.09 -31.91 -5.62
C GLN A 183 15.76 -32.60 -5.29
N ILE A 184 14.84 -32.53 -6.22
CA ILE A 184 13.53 -33.18 -6.15
C ILE A 184 13.24 -33.89 -7.47
N VAL A 185 12.30 -34.82 -7.45
CA VAL A 185 11.80 -35.48 -8.66
C VAL A 185 10.87 -34.50 -9.41
N GLY A 186 11.14 -34.31 -10.70
CA GLY A 186 10.42 -33.34 -11.51
C GLY A 186 8.96 -33.73 -11.83
N ASN A 187 8.61 -35.03 -11.75
CA ASN A 187 7.24 -35.51 -11.94
C ASN A 187 6.92 -36.57 -10.85
N ALA A 188 6.17 -36.13 -9.86
CA ALA A 188 5.82 -36.95 -8.69
C ALA A 188 4.82 -38.07 -9.03
N LEU A 189 3.94 -37.86 -10.01
CA LEU A 189 2.90 -38.80 -10.38
C LEU A 189 3.48 -40.09 -11.00
N LEU A 190 4.55 -39.95 -11.77
CA LEU A 190 5.22 -41.11 -12.37
C LEU A 190 5.84 -42.04 -11.30
N LEU A 191 6.34 -41.49 -10.21
CA LEU A 191 6.89 -42.29 -9.11
C LEU A 191 5.79 -42.94 -8.27
N GLU A 192 4.68 -42.26 -8.03
CA GLU A 192 3.56 -42.84 -7.27
C GLU A 192 2.97 -44.08 -7.99
N THR A 193 2.86 -44.00 -9.33
CA THR A 193 2.35 -45.13 -10.14
C THR A 193 3.37 -46.29 -10.23
N ALA A 194 4.68 -46.02 -10.17
CA ALA A 194 5.73 -47.02 -10.22
C ALA A 194 5.94 -47.72 -8.85
N GLY A 195 5.65 -47.06 -7.75
CA GLY A 195 5.81 -47.62 -6.39
C GLY A 195 4.63 -48.46 -5.90
N ASN A 196 3.54 -48.53 -6.67
CA ASN A 196 2.34 -49.30 -6.37
C ASN A 196 2.25 -50.64 -7.15
N GLN A 197 3.34 -51.10 -7.77
CA GLN A 197 3.45 -52.40 -8.43
C GLN A 197 4.29 -53.40 -7.63
#